data_60176aa9d2835d271684e086bd6c57bc
#
_entry.id   60176aa9d2835d271684e086bd6c57bc
#
_cell.length_a   1.000
_cell.length_b   1.000
_cell.length_c   1.000
_cell.angle_alpha   90.00
_cell.angle_beta   90.00
_cell.angle_gamma   90.00
#
_symmetry.space_group_name_H-M   'P 1'
#
loop_
_entity.id
_entity.type
_entity.pdbx_description
1 polymer ?
#
loop_
_entity_poly.entity_id
_entity_poly.type
_entity_poly.pdbx_seq_one_letter_code
_entity_poly.pdbx_strand_id
1 'polypeptide(L)'
;MKSLLSRLSPRFVPMHILAIFLFALIAREAVTFLVAELDKTFEYQLIAANLVNGLGMSWNEWGRLPLQPTALFPPLYIYWCAFFIWIFGQSNLVMFVVQAVVSASGCLPAYLVGRRMFSPRIGTLFAVAYAVYPEMMYVHSRATPEFLYVVICLWVLHLYLLLADNDVVSRDFVKHAWILGFLTGAGLLVREGVLIVSGAAGLSLIMKKRPVGLVIKNLVLPVALATMLVLAPWTIRNWIVQGRFIPLRSAYGLNLWMGNHEEATGTDKTMDGRYQMGLLWEKNREYYARTIPNDEYDRNQFYRNEALEYIRTHPRHYMMLTAKRLWYFVWFDPTHPLAKNRIYRASYMLLLILAIPGIVQAARARKLDAALVIAFAGFLLLYVPVIILPRYRIVPMMFLLLMASVAVDWIIQRYLAGQRRRT
;
A
#
# COMPACT_ATOMS: atom_id res chain seq x y z
N MET A 1 -21.48 -15.79 -31.24
CA MET A 1 -21.37 -16.99 -30.38
C MET A 1 -19.93 -17.34 -30.02
N LYS A 2 -18.94 -17.33 -30.94
CA LYS A 2 -17.50 -17.57 -30.60
C LYS A 2 -16.87 -16.48 -29.70
N SER A 3 -17.35 -15.23 -29.71
CA SER A 3 -16.84 -14.16 -28.86
C SER A 3 -17.33 -14.18 -27.40
N LEU A 4 -18.45 -14.85 -27.13
CA LEU A 4 -18.97 -15.05 -25.76
C LEU A 4 -18.28 -16.23 -25.06
N LEU A 5 -17.96 -17.28 -25.78
CA LEU A 5 -17.31 -18.49 -25.22
C LEU A 5 -15.86 -18.22 -24.80
N SER A 6 -15.16 -17.27 -25.45
CA SER A 6 -13.80 -16.87 -25.06
C SER A 6 -13.74 -16.04 -23.76
N ARG A 7 -14.88 -15.50 -23.30
CA ARG A 7 -14.98 -14.74 -22.05
C ARG A 7 -15.32 -15.58 -20.82
N LEU A 8 -15.74 -16.86 -21.03
CA LEU A 8 -16.33 -17.71 -19.99
C LEU A 8 -15.49 -18.92 -19.55
N SER A 9 -14.19 -18.98 -19.85
CA SER A 9 -13.35 -20.02 -19.23
C SER A 9 -12.50 -19.45 -18.09
N PRO A 10 -13.01 -19.46 -16.84
CA PRO A 10 -12.26 -19.00 -15.66
C PRO A 10 -11.36 -20.08 -15.04
N ARG A 11 -11.17 -21.25 -15.68
CA ARG A 11 -10.73 -22.46 -14.96
C ARG A 11 -9.26 -22.86 -15.15
N PHE A 12 -8.43 -22.15 -15.92
CA PHE A 12 -7.00 -22.45 -15.98
C PHE A 12 -6.17 -21.19 -15.90
N VAL A 13 -5.39 -21.07 -14.81
CA VAL A 13 -4.25 -20.16 -14.76
C VAL A 13 -3.28 -20.65 -15.84
N PRO A 14 -2.92 -19.83 -16.85
CA PRO A 14 -2.02 -20.25 -17.90
C PRO A 14 -0.69 -20.73 -17.32
N MET A 15 -0.14 -21.81 -17.83
CA MET A 15 1.11 -22.42 -17.32
C MET A 15 2.26 -21.39 -17.21
N HIS A 16 2.32 -20.42 -18.12
CA HIS A 16 3.32 -19.37 -18.07
C HIS A 16 3.19 -18.44 -16.85
N ILE A 17 2.00 -18.29 -16.25
CA ILE A 17 1.83 -17.51 -15.02
C ILE A 17 2.39 -18.26 -13.82
N LEU A 18 2.24 -19.59 -13.80
CA LEU A 18 2.92 -20.42 -12.79
C LEU A 18 4.44 -20.29 -12.92
N ALA A 19 4.97 -20.31 -14.14
CA ALA A 19 6.41 -20.10 -14.38
C ALA A 19 6.88 -18.71 -13.91
N ILE A 20 6.09 -17.64 -14.15
CA ILE A 20 6.39 -16.29 -13.65
C ILE A 20 6.35 -16.25 -12.12
N PHE A 21 5.36 -16.90 -11.49
CA PHE A 21 5.28 -17.00 -10.03
C PHE A 21 6.51 -17.73 -9.46
N LEU A 22 6.89 -18.87 -10.00
CA LEU A 22 8.07 -19.63 -9.55
C LEU A 22 9.36 -18.82 -9.71
N PHE A 23 9.53 -18.16 -10.85
CA PHE A 23 10.64 -17.24 -11.06
C PHE A 23 10.64 -16.10 -10.03
N ALA A 24 9.49 -15.46 -9.82
CA ALA A 24 9.33 -14.39 -8.84
C ALA A 24 9.62 -14.86 -7.41
N LEU A 25 9.24 -16.10 -7.06
CA LEU A 25 9.54 -16.72 -5.79
C LEU A 25 11.03 -16.95 -5.63
N ILE A 26 11.69 -17.60 -6.59
CA ILE A 26 13.14 -17.85 -6.55
C ILE A 26 13.92 -16.53 -6.41
N ALA A 27 13.55 -15.51 -7.18
CA ALA A 27 14.18 -14.20 -7.12
C ALA A 27 14.00 -13.53 -5.73
N ARG A 28 12.83 -13.67 -5.11
CA ARG A 28 12.55 -13.13 -3.77
C ARG A 28 13.30 -13.90 -2.68
N GLU A 29 13.36 -15.22 -2.79
CA GLU A 29 14.16 -16.02 -1.86
C GLU A 29 15.65 -15.68 -1.97
N ALA A 30 16.17 -15.46 -3.17
CA ALA A 30 17.53 -14.97 -3.34
C ALA A 30 17.74 -13.61 -2.63
N VAL A 31 16.78 -12.70 -2.72
CA VAL A 31 16.83 -11.42 -1.98
C VAL A 31 16.78 -11.66 -0.46
N THR A 32 15.95 -12.59 0.02
CA THR A 32 15.90 -12.95 1.45
C THR A 32 17.26 -13.42 1.95
N PHE A 33 17.93 -14.31 1.24
CA PHE A 33 19.22 -14.86 1.69
C PHE A 33 20.42 -13.94 1.47
N LEU A 34 20.35 -13.00 0.51
CA LEU A 34 21.50 -12.15 0.14
C LEU A 34 21.44 -10.73 0.76
N VAL A 35 20.24 -10.20 1.03
CA VAL A 35 20.06 -8.77 1.29
C VAL A 35 19.21 -8.50 2.53
N ALA A 36 18.41 -9.48 3.01
CA ALA A 36 17.51 -9.26 4.13
C ALA A 36 18.29 -8.99 5.44
N GLU A 37 17.80 -8.04 6.19
CA GLU A 37 18.36 -7.68 7.50
C GLU A 37 17.75 -8.58 8.58
N LEU A 38 18.25 -9.83 8.66
CA LEU A 38 17.69 -10.89 9.52
C LEU A 38 17.78 -10.56 11.02
N ASP A 39 18.77 -9.77 11.43
CA ASP A 39 19.03 -9.44 12.83
C ASP A 39 18.36 -8.14 13.28
N LYS A 40 17.73 -7.40 12.35
CA LYS A 40 17.04 -6.16 12.69
C LYS A 40 15.63 -6.41 13.20
N THR A 41 15.31 -5.78 14.32
CA THR A 41 13.98 -5.79 14.90
C THR A 41 13.30 -4.43 14.67
N PHE A 42 12.06 -4.46 14.22
CA PHE A 42 11.23 -3.28 13.95
C PHE A 42 10.08 -3.20 14.96
N GLU A 43 9.38 -2.06 14.98
CA GLU A 43 8.28 -1.76 15.90
C GLU A 43 7.22 -2.87 15.94
N TYR A 44 6.83 -3.37 14.76
CA TYR A 44 5.84 -4.44 14.63
C TYR A 44 6.24 -5.72 15.38
N GLN A 45 7.52 -6.08 15.32
CA GLN A 45 8.05 -7.27 15.97
C GLN A 45 8.19 -7.09 17.48
N LEU A 46 8.56 -5.88 17.96
CA LEU A 46 8.59 -5.58 19.40
C LEU A 46 7.21 -5.69 20.02
N ILE A 47 6.19 -5.13 19.35
CA ILE A 47 4.80 -5.23 19.80
C ILE A 47 4.32 -6.70 19.73
N ALA A 48 4.70 -7.43 18.68
CA ALA A 48 4.37 -8.84 18.53
C ALA A 48 5.02 -9.72 19.61
N ALA A 49 6.27 -9.45 19.98
CA ALA A 49 6.95 -10.13 21.08
C ALA A 49 6.25 -9.87 22.43
N ASN A 50 5.84 -8.62 22.68
CA ASN A 50 5.04 -8.30 23.88
C ASN A 50 3.72 -9.06 23.89
N LEU A 51 3.05 -9.18 22.74
CA LEU A 51 1.81 -9.97 22.62
C LEU A 51 2.02 -11.45 22.94
N VAL A 52 3.10 -12.06 22.41
CA VAL A 52 3.45 -13.48 22.67
C VAL A 52 3.82 -13.70 24.13
N ASN A 53 4.45 -12.72 24.79
CA ASN A 53 4.84 -12.77 26.19
C ASN A 53 3.68 -12.44 27.16
N GLY A 54 2.43 -12.33 26.69
CA GLY A 54 1.26 -12.08 27.53
C GLY A 54 1.08 -10.62 27.98
N LEU A 55 1.92 -9.68 27.49
CA LEU A 55 1.82 -8.26 27.81
C LEU A 55 0.81 -7.53 26.93
N GLY A 56 0.07 -8.28 26.10
CA GLY A 56 -0.87 -7.73 25.13
C GLY A 56 -0.18 -6.96 24.00
N MET A 57 -1.00 -6.31 23.17
CA MET A 57 -0.49 -5.44 22.10
C MET A 57 -0.07 -4.11 22.73
N SER A 58 1.19 -4.04 23.18
CA SER A 58 1.76 -2.94 23.95
C SER A 58 3.11 -2.48 23.42
N TRP A 59 3.45 -1.21 23.65
CA TRP A 59 4.69 -0.61 23.19
C TRP A 59 5.18 0.50 24.12
N ASN A 60 6.50 0.70 24.18
CA ASN A 60 7.17 1.70 25.01
C ASN A 60 7.95 2.76 24.20
N GLU A 61 7.69 2.88 22.92
CA GLU A 61 8.37 3.80 22.00
C GLU A 61 9.90 3.74 22.10
N TRP A 62 10.46 2.54 21.97
CA TRP A 62 11.90 2.31 22.08
C TRP A 62 12.48 2.64 23.48
N GLY A 63 11.71 2.37 24.52
CA GLY A 63 12.12 2.63 25.91
C GLY A 63 12.02 4.08 26.35
N ARG A 64 11.43 4.96 25.54
CA ARG A 64 11.26 6.39 25.87
C ARG A 64 10.08 6.65 26.80
N LEU A 65 9.09 5.76 26.77
CA LEU A 65 7.84 5.85 27.53
C LEU A 65 7.61 4.57 28.33
N PRO A 66 6.74 4.60 29.35
CA PRO A 66 6.29 3.39 30.01
C PRO A 66 5.63 2.42 29.01
N LEU A 67 5.75 1.11 29.25
CA LEU A 67 5.05 0.12 28.46
C LEU A 67 3.54 0.28 28.64
N GLN A 68 2.81 0.47 27.55
CA GLN A 68 1.39 0.69 27.56
C GLN A 68 0.71 0.03 26.36
N PRO A 69 -0.59 -0.29 26.47
CA PRO A 69 -1.36 -0.77 25.31
C PRO A 69 -1.29 0.22 24.15
N THR A 70 -1.15 -0.30 22.93
CA THR A 70 -1.02 0.53 21.74
C THR A 70 -2.08 0.22 20.68
N ALA A 71 -2.50 1.25 19.96
CA ALA A 71 -3.26 1.21 18.72
C ALA A 71 -2.54 2.03 17.61
N LEU A 72 -1.25 2.29 17.77
CA LEU A 72 -0.45 3.10 16.84
C LEU A 72 -0.36 2.47 15.44
N PHE A 73 -0.39 1.15 15.37
CA PHE A 73 -0.31 0.40 14.11
C PHE A 73 -1.56 -0.49 13.92
N PRO A 74 -2.00 -0.69 12.66
CA PRO A 74 -3.02 -1.69 12.36
C PRO A 74 -2.56 -3.09 12.76
N PRO A 75 -3.46 -3.98 13.27
CA PRO A 75 -3.06 -5.17 14.02
C PRO A 75 -2.66 -6.37 13.17
N LEU A 76 -3.12 -6.50 11.91
CA LEU A 76 -3.00 -7.74 11.16
C LEU A 76 -1.55 -8.16 10.92
N TYR A 77 -0.67 -7.20 10.65
CA TYR A 77 0.74 -7.51 10.48
C TYR A 77 1.46 -7.79 11.82
N ILE A 78 0.98 -7.21 12.93
CA ILE A 78 1.49 -7.53 14.27
C ILE A 78 1.12 -8.98 14.61
N TYR A 79 -0.12 -9.43 14.34
CA TYR A 79 -0.53 -10.83 14.50
C TYR A 79 0.27 -11.77 13.58
N TRP A 80 0.59 -11.33 12.36
CA TRP A 80 1.50 -12.06 11.47
C TRP A 80 2.85 -12.27 12.13
N CYS A 81 3.50 -11.24 12.61
CA CYS A 81 4.78 -11.34 13.33
C CYS A 81 4.66 -12.20 14.58
N ALA A 82 3.61 -12.03 15.39
CA ALA A 82 3.38 -12.79 16.60
C ALA A 82 3.24 -14.30 16.34
N PHE A 83 2.55 -14.69 15.25
CA PHE A 83 2.44 -16.08 14.83
C PHE A 83 3.81 -16.72 14.57
N PHE A 84 4.70 -16.03 13.85
CA PHE A 84 6.04 -16.55 13.57
C PHE A 84 6.93 -16.55 14.81
N ILE A 85 6.87 -15.52 15.66
CA ILE A 85 7.61 -15.46 16.93
C ILE A 85 7.16 -16.59 17.86
N TRP A 86 5.86 -16.87 17.92
CA TRP A 86 5.31 -17.93 18.78
C TRP A 86 5.78 -19.33 18.37
N ILE A 87 5.87 -19.62 17.05
CA ILE A 87 6.24 -20.95 16.55
C ILE A 87 7.77 -21.12 16.44
N PHE A 88 8.47 -20.10 15.93
CA PHE A 88 9.87 -20.19 15.51
C PHE A 88 10.83 -19.31 16.35
N GLY A 89 10.31 -18.68 17.42
CA GLY A 89 11.09 -17.70 18.17
C GLY A 89 11.33 -16.40 17.37
N GLN A 90 12.33 -15.63 17.79
CA GLN A 90 12.62 -14.31 17.19
C GLN A 90 13.40 -14.38 15.86
N SER A 91 13.39 -15.53 15.17
CA SER A 91 14.05 -15.67 13.89
C SER A 91 13.22 -15.05 12.77
N ASN A 92 13.81 -14.08 12.07
CA ASN A 92 13.17 -13.43 10.91
C ASN A 92 13.15 -14.29 9.65
N LEU A 93 14.04 -15.28 9.53
CA LEU A 93 14.26 -16.04 8.31
C LEU A 93 12.97 -16.72 7.82
N VAL A 94 12.33 -17.53 8.66
CA VAL A 94 11.12 -18.27 8.26
C VAL A 94 9.98 -17.31 7.90
N MET A 95 9.85 -16.22 8.65
CA MET A 95 8.86 -15.19 8.36
C MET A 95 9.09 -14.56 6.98
N PHE A 96 10.33 -14.21 6.63
CA PHE A 96 10.66 -13.59 5.34
C PHE A 96 10.52 -14.55 4.17
N VAL A 97 10.84 -15.84 4.34
CA VAL A 97 10.58 -16.89 3.35
C VAL A 97 9.07 -16.97 3.06
N VAL A 98 8.22 -17.00 4.08
CA VAL A 98 6.77 -17.03 3.86
C VAL A 98 6.26 -15.69 3.27
N GLN A 99 6.83 -14.56 3.66
CA GLN A 99 6.54 -13.26 3.04
C GLN A 99 6.90 -13.25 1.55
N ALA A 100 8.00 -13.90 1.15
CA ALA A 100 8.38 -14.05 -0.26
C ALA A 100 7.33 -14.81 -1.07
N VAL A 101 6.78 -15.91 -0.51
CA VAL A 101 5.69 -16.68 -1.17
C VAL A 101 4.45 -15.80 -1.35
N VAL A 102 4.02 -15.10 -0.30
CA VAL A 102 2.85 -14.19 -0.37
C VAL A 102 3.10 -13.06 -1.34
N SER A 103 4.28 -12.42 -1.31
CA SER A 103 4.66 -11.38 -2.25
C SER A 103 4.66 -11.87 -3.69
N ALA A 104 5.25 -13.04 -3.98
CA ALA A 104 5.28 -13.64 -5.32
C ALA A 104 3.88 -13.95 -5.84
N SER A 105 2.92 -14.32 -4.96
CA SER A 105 1.53 -14.61 -5.35
C SER A 105 0.83 -13.41 -6.01
N GLY A 106 1.33 -12.19 -5.79
CA GLY A 106 0.86 -10.97 -6.44
C GLY A 106 1.00 -10.98 -7.97
N CYS A 107 1.83 -11.86 -8.55
CA CYS A 107 1.91 -12.06 -10.01
C CYS A 107 0.56 -12.49 -10.60
N LEU A 108 -0.22 -13.29 -9.88
CA LEU A 108 -1.53 -13.73 -10.36
C LEU A 108 -2.54 -12.58 -10.47
N PRO A 109 -2.87 -11.80 -9.42
CA PRO A 109 -3.79 -10.68 -9.57
C PRO A 109 -3.23 -9.59 -10.50
N ALA A 110 -1.91 -9.37 -10.59
CA ALA A 110 -1.33 -8.49 -11.60
C ALA A 110 -1.67 -8.94 -13.03
N TYR A 111 -1.49 -10.23 -13.34
CA TYR A 111 -1.90 -10.80 -14.63
C TYR A 111 -3.40 -10.59 -14.88
N LEU A 112 -4.26 -10.92 -13.91
CA LEU A 112 -5.71 -10.85 -14.04
C LEU A 112 -6.18 -9.40 -14.28
N VAL A 113 -5.60 -8.43 -13.59
CA VAL A 113 -5.86 -7.01 -13.77
C VAL A 113 -5.47 -6.55 -15.17
N GLY A 114 -4.23 -6.77 -15.59
CA GLY A 114 -3.74 -6.36 -16.92
C GLY A 114 -4.49 -7.05 -18.07
N ARG A 115 -4.80 -8.34 -17.92
CA ARG A 115 -5.62 -9.11 -18.88
C ARG A 115 -7.02 -8.52 -19.04
N ARG A 116 -7.66 -8.16 -17.93
CA ARG A 116 -9.04 -7.70 -17.94
C ARG A 116 -9.18 -6.27 -18.43
N MET A 117 -8.25 -5.40 -18.04
CA MET A 117 -8.27 -3.99 -18.47
C MET A 117 -7.86 -3.83 -19.94
N PHE A 118 -6.92 -4.63 -20.42
CA PHE A 118 -6.32 -4.42 -21.73
C PHE A 118 -6.32 -5.70 -22.59
N SER A 119 -5.43 -6.66 -22.28
CA SER A 119 -5.28 -7.91 -23.04
C SER A 119 -4.50 -8.96 -22.23
N PRO A 120 -4.57 -10.27 -22.63
CA PRO A 120 -3.75 -11.32 -22.00
C PRO A 120 -2.24 -11.03 -22.09
N ARG A 121 -1.78 -10.41 -23.19
CA ARG A 121 -0.37 -10.05 -23.38
C ARG A 121 0.08 -8.98 -22.39
N ILE A 122 -0.73 -7.91 -22.20
CA ILE A 122 -0.45 -6.87 -21.22
C ILE A 122 -0.52 -7.44 -19.79
N GLY A 123 -1.45 -8.37 -19.52
CA GLY A 123 -1.49 -9.09 -18.25
C GLY A 123 -0.18 -9.85 -17.97
N THR A 124 0.35 -10.57 -18.95
CA THR A 124 1.64 -11.27 -18.83
C THR A 124 2.78 -10.28 -18.58
N LEU A 125 2.85 -9.18 -19.35
CA LEU A 125 3.88 -8.16 -19.18
C LEU A 125 3.80 -7.50 -17.80
N PHE A 126 2.61 -7.25 -17.29
CA PHE A 126 2.43 -6.69 -15.95
C PHE A 126 2.84 -7.67 -14.84
N ALA A 127 2.52 -8.97 -14.98
CA ALA A 127 2.99 -9.98 -14.05
C ALA A 127 4.53 -10.12 -14.06
N VAL A 128 5.16 -10.06 -15.24
CA VAL A 128 6.62 -10.03 -15.35
C VAL A 128 7.20 -8.77 -14.74
N ALA A 129 6.66 -7.59 -15.07
CA ALA A 129 7.11 -6.32 -14.49
C ALA A 129 7.04 -6.35 -12.95
N TYR A 130 5.93 -6.87 -12.38
CA TYR A 130 5.79 -7.08 -10.94
C TYR A 130 6.83 -8.06 -10.37
N ALA A 131 7.12 -9.13 -11.11
CA ALA A 131 8.09 -10.13 -10.67
C ALA A 131 9.50 -9.58 -10.56
N VAL A 132 9.94 -8.73 -11.52
CA VAL A 132 11.34 -8.28 -11.65
C VAL A 132 11.59 -6.87 -11.14
N TYR A 133 10.56 -6.07 -10.80
CA TYR A 133 10.76 -4.71 -10.35
C TYR A 133 11.46 -4.69 -8.98
N PRO A 134 12.61 -4.01 -8.82
CA PRO A 134 13.47 -4.16 -7.65
C PRO A 134 12.76 -3.88 -6.32
N GLU A 135 11.90 -2.86 -6.26
CA GLU A 135 11.19 -2.53 -5.02
C GLU A 135 10.16 -3.60 -4.65
N MET A 136 9.49 -4.23 -5.64
CA MET A 136 8.58 -5.36 -5.42
C MET A 136 9.32 -6.64 -5.03
N MET A 137 10.56 -6.79 -5.49
CA MET A 137 11.43 -7.90 -5.09
C MET A 137 11.96 -7.75 -3.68
N TYR A 138 12.13 -6.52 -3.20
CA TYR A 138 12.74 -6.22 -1.90
C TYR A 138 11.74 -6.09 -0.74
N VAL A 139 10.50 -5.67 -1.04
CA VAL A 139 9.52 -5.26 -0.01
C VAL A 139 9.18 -6.33 1.02
N HIS A 140 9.32 -7.62 0.67
CA HIS A 140 9.03 -8.75 1.55
C HIS A 140 10.18 -9.08 2.52
N SER A 141 11.41 -8.64 2.22
CA SER A 141 12.62 -8.93 3.02
C SER A 141 12.80 -7.98 4.22
N ARG A 142 11.75 -7.27 4.59
CA ARG A 142 11.70 -6.39 5.75
C ARG A 142 10.50 -6.73 6.63
N ALA A 143 10.63 -6.50 7.92
CA ALA A 143 9.53 -6.70 8.86
C ALA A 143 8.51 -5.54 8.78
N THR A 144 7.89 -5.39 7.61
CA THR A 144 6.91 -4.33 7.32
C THR A 144 5.75 -4.88 6.45
N PRO A 145 4.53 -4.32 6.56
CA PRO A 145 3.33 -4.90 5.95
C PRO A 145 3.18 -4.63 4.44
N GLU A 146 4.11 -3.95 3.80
CA GLU A 146 3.97 -3.44 2.43
C GLU A 146 3.75 -4.54 1.40
N PHE A 147 4.39 -5.70 1.53
CA PHE A 147 4.21 -6.83 0.62
C PHE A 147 2.76 -7.33 0.59
N LEU A 148 2.16 -7.47 1.78
CA LEU A 148 0.78 -7.90 1.94
C LEU A 148 -0.21 -6.83 1.45
N TYR A 149 0.08 -5.56 1.75
CA TYR A 149 -0.68 -4.42 1.31
C TYR A 149 -0.81 -4.35 -0.21
N VAL A 150 0.31 -4.53 -0.95
CA VAL A 150 0.33 -4.54 -2.42
C VAL A 150 -0.54 -5.66 -2.98
N VAL A 151 -0.39 -6.88 -2.45
CA VAL A 151 -1.15 -8.05 -2.91
C VAL A 151 -2.65 -7.84 -2.69
N ILE A 152 -3.03 -7.31 -1.53
CA ILE A 152 -4.44 -6.98 -1.22
C ILE A 152 -4.97 -5.93 -2.21
N CYS A 153 -4.23 -4.85 -2.47
CA CYS A 153 -4.67 -3.82 -3.42
C CYS A 153 -4.84 -4.35 -4.85
N LEU A 154 -3.98 -5.26 -5.29
CA LEU A 154 -4.13 -5.92 -6.59
C LEU A 154 -5.40 -6.80 -6.66
N TRP A 155 -5.73 -7.53 -5.59
CA TRP A 155 -6.98 -8.29 -5.50
C TRP A 155 -8.21 -7.39 -5.41
N VAL A 156 -8.15 -6.28 -4.68
CA VAL A 156 -9.21 -5.26 -4.65
C VAL A 156 -9.47 -4.72 -6.05
N LEU A 157 -8.41 -4.38 -6.79
CA LEU A 157 -8.55 -3.89 -8.16
C LEU A 157 -9.11 -4.97 -9.10
N HIS A 158 -8.71 -6.23 -8.93
CA HIS A 158 -9.29 -7.34 -9.71
C HIS A 158 -10.78 -7.53 -9.42
N LEU A 159 -11.20 -7.52 -8.16
CA LEU A 159 -12.61 -7.62 -7.76
C LEU A 159 -13.45 -6.45 -8.31
N TYR A 160 -12.88 -5.23 -8.27
CA TYR A 160 -13.51 -4.07 -8.92
C TYR A 160 -13.81 -4.34 -10.41
N LEU A 161 -12.84 -4.88 -11.15
CA LEU A 161 -13.02 -5.19 -12.57
C LEU A 161 -14.08 -6.29 -12.79
N LEU A 162 -14.17 -7.28 -11.88
CA LEU A 162 -15.26 -8.26 -11.88
C LEU A 162 -16.63 -7.59 -11.69
N LEU A 163 -16.74 -6.68 -10.72
CA LEU A 163 -17.96 -5.92 -10.46
C LEU A 163 -18.30 -4.98 -11.62
N ALA A 164 -17.29 -4.41 -12.28
CA ALA A 164 -17.50 -3.51 -13.42
C ALA A 164 -18.12 -4.21 -14.63
N ASP A 165 -17.82 -5.50 -14.82
CA ASP A 165 -18.31 -6.31 -15.94
C ASP A 165 -19.65 -7.02 -15.65
N ASN A 166 -20.05 -7.14 -14.39
CA ASN A 166 -21.27 -7.83 -13.98
C ASN A 166 -22.46 -6.86 -13.86
N ASP A 167 -23.66 -7.38 -14.08
CA ASP A 167 -24.89 -6.64 -13.80
C ASP A 167 -25.08 -6.49 -12.29
N VAL A 168 -25.45 -5.27 -11.86
CA VAL A 168 -25.63 -4.89 -10.45
C VAL A 168 -26.67 -5.72 -9.70
N VAL A 169 -27.63 -6.33 -10.41
CA VAL A 169 -28.66 -7.21 -9.83
C VAL A 169 -28.25 -8.68 -9.78
N SER A 170 -27.14 -9.06 -10.39
CA SER A 170 -26.69 -10.45 -10.42
C SER A 170 -26.21 -10.93 -9.05
N ARG A 171 -26.43 -12.22 -8.75
CA ARG A 171 -25.92 -12.86 -7.54
C ARG A 171 -24.40 -12.78 -7.45
N ASP A 172 -23.70 -12.91 -8.57
CA ASP A 172 -22.25 -12.81 -8.64
C ASP A 172 -21.76 -11.40 -8.30
N PHE A 173 -22.47 -10.35 -8.69
CA PHE A 173 -22.17 -8.99 -8.31
C PHE A 173 -22.21 -8.82 -6.78
N VAL A 174 -23.31 -9.23 -6.15
CA VAL A 174 -23.47 -9.13 -4.68
C VAL A 174 -22.43 -9.97 -3.95
N LYS A 175 -22.15 -11.19 -4.43
CA LYS A 175 -21.08 -12.04 -3.89
C LYS A 175 -19.71 -11.35 -3.95
N HIS A 176 -19.35 -10.78 -5.10
CA HIS A 176 -18.08 -10.05 -5.23
C HIS A 176 -18.03 -8.78 -4.38
N ALA A 177 -19.16 -8.11 -4.16
CA ALA A 177 -19.25 -6.95 -3.26
C ALA A 177 -18.96 -7.36 -1.80
N TRP A 178 -19.50 -8.47 -1.31
CA TRP A 178 -19.16 -9.01 0.01
C TRP A 178 -17.69 -9.37 0.12
N ILE A 179 -17.12 -10.06 -0.88
CA ILE A 179 -15.68 -10.41 -0.90
C ILE A 179 -14.81 -9.13 -0.91
N LEU A 180 -15.21 -8.12 -1.70
CA LEU A 180 -14.53 -6.83 -1.72
C LEU A 180 -14.55 -6.17 -0.34
N GLY A 181 -15.67 -6.21 0.37
CA GLY A 181 -15.80 -5.67 1.72
C GLY A 181 -14.92 -6.39 2.74
N PHE A 182 -14.92 -7.73 2.76
CA PHE A 182 -14.02 -8.52 3.61
C PHE A 182 -12.54 -8.22 3.32
N LEU A 183 -12.18 -8.14 2.04
CA LEU A 183 -10.80 -7.85 1.64
C LEU A 183 -10.40 -6.41 1.97
N THR A 184 -11.33 -5.45 1.82
CA THR A 184 -11.11 -4.05 2.25
C THR A 184 -10.92 -3.98 3.76
N GLY A 185 -11.74 -4.65 4.55
CA GLY A 185 -11.60 -4.70 6.01
C GLY A 185 -10.28 -5.31 6.45
N ALA A 186 -9.90 -6.47 5.89
CA ALA A 186 -8.61 -7.09 6.14
C ALA A 186 -7.45 -6.17 5.73
N GLY A 187 -7.56 -5.51 4.58
CA GLY A 187 -6.58 -4.57 4.10
C GLY A 187 -6.43 -3.33 5.00
N LEU A 188 -7.52 -2.83 5.57
CA LEU A 188 -7.50 -1.73 6.55
C LEU A 188 -6.77 -2.13 7.84
N LEU A 189 -6.88 -3.40 8.26
CA LEU A 189 -6.11 -3.94 9.37
C LEU A 189 -4.61 -4.14 9.03
N VAL A 190 -4.21 -3.90 7.77
CA VAL A 190 -2.81 -3.86 7.30
C VAL A 190 -2.35 -2.42 7.10
N ARG A 191 -3.11 -1.66 6.28
CA ARG A 191 -2.83 -0.25 5.95
C ARG A 191 -4.09 0.48 5.46
N GLU A 192 -4.28 1.70 5.94
CA GLU A 192 -5.43 2.57 5.60
C GLU A 192 -5.53 2.91 4.10
N GLY A 193 -4.43 2.90 3.37
CA GLY A 193 -4.41 3.20 1.93
C GLY A 193 -5.23 2.24 1.06
N VAL A 194 -5.62 1.06 1.57
CA VAL A 194 -6.58 0.16 0.88
C VAL A 194 -7.92 0.84 0.66
N LEU A 195 -8.35 1.71 1.60
CA LEU A 195 -9.59 2.46 1.47
C LEU A 195 -9.60 3.37 0.23
N ILE A 196 -8.45 3.91 -0.16
CA ILE A 196 -8.33 4.74 -1.37
C ILE A 196 -8.62 3.89 -2.61
N VAL A 197 -8.04 2.69 -2.71
CA VAL A 197 -8.24 1.80 -3.86
C VAL A 197 -9.70 1.33 -3.92
N SER A 198 -10.26 0.90 -2.78
CA SER A 198 -11.65 0.45 -2.69
C SER A 198 -12.65 1.59 -2.93
N GLY A 199 -12.38 2.77 -2.39
CA GLY A 199 -13.20 3.97 -2.57
C GLY A 199 -13.19 4.45 -4.02
N ALA A 200 -12.02 4.48 -4.66
CA ALA A 200 -11.88 4.81 -6.08
C ALA A 200 -12.63 3.81 -6.98
N ALA A 201 -12.54 2.52 -6.65
CA ALA A 201 -13.30 1.46 -7.30
C ALA A 201 -14.82 1.68 -7.18
N GLY A 202 -15.29 1.93 -5.96
CA GLY A 202 -16.72 2.21 -5.70
C GLY A 202 -17.21 3.45 -6.44
N LEU A 203 -16.46 4.55 -6.36
CA LEU A 203 -16.82 5.80 -7.06
C LEU A 203 -16.84 5.62 -8.58
N SER A 204 -15.87 4.89 -9.15
CA SER A 204 -15.87 4.58 -10.59
C SER A 204 -17.09 3.74 -11.01
N LEU A 205 -17.55 2.80 -10.17
CA LEU A 205 -18.77 2.03 -10.44
C LEU A 205 -20.03 2.88 -10.39
N ILE A 206 -20.11 3.84 -9.48
CA ILE A 206 -21.22 4.82 -9.40
C ILE A 206 -21.25 5.69 -10.65
N MET A 207 -20.09 6.16 -11.13
CA MET A 207 -19.99 7.00 -12.33
C MET A 207 -20.42 6.30 -13.62
N LYS A 208 -20.52 4.95 -13.65
CA LYS A 208 -20.98 4.16 -14.81
C LYS A 208 -22.50 4.22 -15.06
N LYS A 209 -23.21 5.24 -14.55
CA LYS A 209 -24.67 5.50 -14.75
C LYS A 209 -25.56 4.31 -14.39
N ARG A 210 -25.22 3.58 -13.34
CA ARG A 210 -26.07 2.50 -12.79
C ARG A 210 -27.16 3.09 -11.88
N PRO A 211 -28.31 2.43 -11.71
CA PRO A 211 -29.35 2.90 -10.78
C PRO A 211 -28.82 3.04 -9.36
N VAL A 212 -28.82 4.25 -8.81
CA VAL A 212 -28.17 4.58 -7.52
C VAL A 212 -28.69 3.71 -6.38
N GLY A 213 -30.01 3.48 -6.29
CA GLY A 213 -30.59 2.62 -5.25
C GLY A 213 -30.09 1.18 -5.28
N LEU A 214 -29.90 0.61 -6.48
CA LEU A 214 -29.34 -0.73 -6.64
C LEU A 214 -27.84 -0.77 -6.28
N VAL A 215 -27.09 0.27 -6.64
CA VAL A 215 -25.66 0.38 -6.24
C VAL A 215 -25.54 0.48 -4.72
N ILE A 216 -26.36 1.29 -4.06
CA ILE A 216 -26.37 1.36 -2.59
C ILE A 216 -26.67 -0.02 -1.99
N LYS A 217 -27.75 -0.68 -2.43
CA LYS A 217 -28.21 -1.96 -1.89
C LYS A 217 -27.23 -3.09 -2.14
N ASN A 218 -26.70 -3.21 -3.36
CA ASN A 218 -25.98 -4.41 -3.82
C ASN A 218 -24.45 -4.24 -3.83
N LEU A 219 -23.95 -2.99 -3.69
CA LEU A 219 -22.51 -2.71 -3.58
C LEU A 219 -22.17 -2.06 -2.24
N VAL A 220 -22.68 -0.84 -1.99
CA VAL A 220 -22.21 -0.03 -0.85
C VAL A 220 -22.52 -0.73 0.47
N LEU A 221 -23.75 -1.21 0.66
CA LEU A 221 -24.18 -1.87 1.89
C LEU A 221 -23.41 -3.18 2.16
N PRO A 222 -23.28 -4.13 1.23
CA PRO A 222 -22.47 -5.33 1.44
C PRO A 222 -21.01 -5.02 1.74
N VAL A 223 -20.38 -4.09 1.00
CA VAL A 223 -18.98 -3.68 1.25
C VAL A 223 -18.83 -3.07 2.63
N ALA A 224 -19.71 -2.13 3.02
CA ALA A 224 -19.66 -1.49 4.31
C ALA A 224 -19.87 -2.47 5.46
N LEU A 225 -20.89 -3.32 5.38
CA LEU A 225 -21.18 -4.32 6.43
C LEU A 225 -20.01 -5.32 6.59
N ALA A 226 -19.51 -5.88 5.49
CA ALA A 226 -18.38 -6.79 5.54
C ALA A 226 -17.12 -6.12 6.10
N THR A 227 -16.84 -4.87 5.70
CA THR A 227 -15.70 -4.10 6.23
C THR A 227 -15.87 -3.85 7.73
N MET A 228 -17.05 -3.40 8.17
CA MET A 228 -17.33 -3.18 9.59
C MET A 228 -17.22 -4.46 10.42
N LEU A 229 -17.70 -5.58 9.89
CA LEU A 229 -17.61 -6.88 10.57
C LEU A 229 -16.16 -7.29 10.82
N VAL A 230 -15.26 -7.03 9.85
CA VAL A 230 -13.82 -7.32 10.00
C VAL A 230 -13.15 -6.36 10.97
N LEU A 231 -13.54 -5.08 10.98
CA LEU A 231 -12.95 -4.06 11.85
C LEU A 231 -13.48 -4.12 13.28
N ALA A 232 -14.69 -4.62 13.49
CA ALA A 232 -15.37 -4.58 14.78
C ALA A 232 -14.55 -5.17 15.95
N PRO A 233 -13.92 -6.37 15.84
CA PRO A 233 -13.13 -6.91 16.92
C PRO A 233 -11.97 -6.00 17.35
N TRP A 234 -11.29 -5.37 16.39
CA TRP A 234 -10.21 -4.43 16.64
C TRP A 234 -10.70 -3.12 17.26
N THR A 235 -11.77 -2.57 16.73
CA THR A 235 -12.40 -1.34 17.25
C THR A 235 -12.91 -1.53 18.69
N ILE A 236 -13.56 -2.68 18.97
CA ILE A 236 -14.04 -3.05 20.30
C ILE A 236 -12.87 -3.22 21.27
N ARG A 237 -11.79 -3.93 20.85
CA ARG A 237 -10.57 -4.04 21.66
C ARG A 237 -10.01 -2.66 22.02
N ASN A 238 -9.92 -1.77 21.05
CA ASN A 238 -9.38 -0.44 21.29
C ASN A 238 -10.27 0.34 22.25
N TRP A 239 -11.58 0.23 22.12
CA TRP A 239 -12.50 0.88 23.05
C TRP A 239 -12.34 0.37 24.47
N ILE A 240 -12.27 -0.94 24.66
CA ILE A 240 -12.12 -1.56 25.99
C ILE A 240 -10.77 -1.18 26.62
N VAL A 241 -9.69 -1.27 25.85
CA VAL A 241 -8.31 -1.16 26.37
C VAL A 241 -7.83 0.29 26.46
N GLN A 242 -8.22 1.14 25.48
CA GLN A 242 -7.80 2.54 25.42
C GLN A 242 -8.83 3.51 26.00
N GLY A 243 -10.06 3.02 26.32
CA GLY A 243 -11.17 3.90 26.73
C GLY A 243 -11.62 4.90 25.66
N ARG A 244 -11.21 4.72 24.42
CA ARG A 244 -11.43 5.65 23.30
C ARG A 244 -11.89 4.91 22.04
N PHE A 245 -12.73 5.59 21.22
CA PHE A 245 -13.14 5.05 19.93
C PHE A 245 -12.03 5.26 18.89
N ILE A 246 -11.25 4.22 18.66
CA ILE A 246 -10.14 4.19 17.69
C ILE A 246 -10.42 3.07 16.69
N PRO A 247 -11.06 3.37 15.53
CA PRO A 247 -11.47 2.31 14.58
C PRO A 247 -10.29 1.62 13.87
N LEU A 248 -9.18 2.33 13.64
CA LEU A 248 -8.01 1.80 12.95
C LEU A 248 -6.74 1.97 13.76
N ARG A 249 -6.22 3.21 13.85
CA ARG A 249 -4.96 3.53 14.54
C ARG A 249 -4.92 4.96 15.05
N SER A 250 -4.02 5.22 16.00
CA SER A 250 -3.86 6.50 16.69
C SER A 250 -2.60 7.26 16.27
N ALA A 251 -2.21 7.24 14.97
CA ALA A 251 -0.92 7.82 14.53
C ALA A 251 -1.05 9.07 13.66
N TYR A 252 -2.26 9.59 13.43
CA TYR A 252 -2.45 10.70 12.49
C TYR A 252 -1.77 12.00 12.95
N GLY A 253 -1.93 12.36 14.23
CA GLY A 253 -1.33 13.56 14.79
C GLY A 253 0.19 13.55 14.74
N LEU A 254 0.79 12.41 15.11
CA LEU A 254 2.24 12.21 15.03
C LEU A 254 2.76 12.38 13.59
N ASN A 255 2.11 11.76 12.62
CA ASN A 255 2.51 11.88 11.21
C ASN A 255 2.35 13.32 10.69
N LEU A 256 1.27 14.01 11.07
CA LEU A 256 1.06 15.40 10.70
C LEU A 256 2.15 16.29 11.28
N TRP A 257 2.52 16.08 12.55
CA TRP A 257 3.55 16.85 13.23
C TRP A 257 4.94 16.59 12.63
N MET A 258 5.33 15.32 12.37
CA MET A 258 6.60 15.00 11.73
C MET A 258 6.79 15.67 10.36
N GLY A 259 5.71 15.87 9.63
CA GLY A 259 5.76 16.57 8.35
C GLY A 259 5.67 18.09 8.43
N ASN A 260 5.28 18.68 9.59
CA ASN A 260 4.89 20.09 9.69
C ASN A 260 5.34 20.70 11.03
N HIS A 261 6.60 21.00 11.15
CA HIS A 261 7.23 21.76 12.23
C HIS A 261 8.37 22.63 11.67
N GLU A 262 9.03 23.42 12.48
CA GLU A 262 10.05 24.38 12.03
C GLU A 262 11.22 23.72 11.25
N GLU A 263 11.73 22.60 11.75
CA GLU A 263 12.84 21.86 11.14
C GLU A 263 12.35 20.76 10.15
N ALA A 264 11.05 20.71 9.79
CA ALA A 264 10.51 19.66 8.95
C ALA A 264 11.07 19.71 7.52
N THR A 265 11.42 18.53 7.01
CA THR A 265 11.84 18.35 5.61
C THR A 265 10.68 17.95 4.70
N GLY A 266 9.51 17.64 5.29
CA GLY A 266 8.34 17.02 4.63
C GLY A 266 8.36 15.50 4.67
N THR A 267 9.38 14.88 5.28
CA THR A 267 9.55 13.43 5.45
C THR A 267 9.81 13.11 6.93
N ASP A 268 10.04 11.84 7.26
CA ASP A 268 10.43 11.42 8.63
C ASP A 268 11.94 11.58 8.91
N LYS A 269 12.71 12.11 7.94
CA LYS A 269 14.16 12.19 8.01
C LYS A 269 14.68 13.61 7.80
N THR A 270 15.80 13.89 8.40
CA THR A 270 16.64 15.06 8.13
C THR A 270 17.34 14.94 6.77
N MET A 271 17.92 16.01 6.26
CA MET A 271 18.64 16.00 4.97
C MET A 271 19.86 15.08 4.97
N ASP A 272 20.44 14.77 6.14
CA ASP A 272 21.53 13.79 6.30
C ASP A 272 21.04 12.35 6.50
N GLY A 273 19.73 12.11 6.50
CA GLY A 273 19.11 10.78 6.52
C GLY A 273 18.83 10.22 7.91
N ARG A 274 19.00 10.99 8.99
CA ARG A 274 18.67 10.58 10.36
C ARG A 274 17.16 10.73 10.63
N TYR A 275 16.63 9.96 11.58
CA TYR A 275 15.24 10.10 12.01
C TYR A 275 15.02 11.42 12.76
N GLN A 276 14.11 12.27 12.27
CA GLN A 276 13.80 13.58 12.87
C GLN A 276 13.29 13.44 14.31
N MET A 277 12.37 12.51 14.54
CA MET A 277 11.76 12.27 15.85
C MET A 277 12.83 11.99 16.92
N GLY A 278 13.83 11.14 16.59
CA GLY A 278 14.93 10.84 17.51
C GLY A 278 15.73 12.08 17.90
N LEU A 279 16.11 12.88 16.90
CA LEU A 279 16.92 14.09 17.12
C LEU A 279 16.16 15.16 17.90
N LEU A 280 14.87 15.36 17.62
CA LEU A 280 14.05 16.33 18.34
C LEU A 280 13.87 15.91 19.81
N TRP A 281 13.70 14.61 20.06
CA TRP A 281 13.66 14.07 21.42
C TRP A 281 14.98 14.26 22.16
N GLU A 282 16.12 14.04 21.53
CA GLU A 282 17.44 14.26 22.12
C GLU A 282 17.69 15.74 22.41
N LYS A 283 17.37 16.62 21.45
CA LYS A 283 17.57 18.07 21.56
C LYS A 283 16.71 18.73 22.65
N ASN A 284 15.49 18.23 22.84
CA ASN A 284 14.48 18.84 23.74
C ASN A 284 13.98 17.86 24.81
N ARG A 285 14.84 16.97 25.30
CA ARG A 285 14.45 15.84 26.17
C ARG A 285 13.65 16.25 27.40
N GLU A 286 14.07 17.30 28.10
CA GLU A 286 13.39 17.78 29.30
C GLU A 286 12.01 18.37 28.99
N TYR A 287 11.91 19.16 27.91
CA TYR A 287 10.65 19.73 27.47
C TYR A 287 9.65 18.63 27.13
N TYR A 288 10.06 17.68 26.29
CA TYR A 288 9.18 16.58 25.87
C TYR A 288 8.79 15.67 27.04
N ALA A 289 9.71 15.36 27.95
CA ALA A 289 9.42 14.54 29.12
C ALA A 289 8.38 15.20 30.06
N ARG A 290 8.28 16.53 30.07
CA ARG A 290 7.32 17.27 30.91
C ARG A 290 6.00 17.57 30.19
N THR A 291 6.02 17.74 28.88
CA THR A 291 4.93 18.31 28.12
C THR A 291 4.11 17.27 27.34
N ILE A 292 4.78 16.20 26.85
CA ILE A 292 4.12 15.17 26.06
C ILE A 292 3.33 14.23 26.98
N PRO A 293 2.02 14.03 26.74
CA PRO A 293 1.20 13.10 27.50
C PRO A 293 1.72 11.66 27.39
N ASN A 294 1.69 10.92 28.50
CA ASN A 294 2.01 9.50 28.50
C ASN A 294 0.94 8.64 27.77
N ASP A 295 -0.33 9.03 27.89
CA ASP A 295 -1.43 8.38 27.17
C ASP A 295 -1.26 8.52 25.65
N GLU A 296 -1.40 7.42 24.89
CA GLU A 296 -1.17 7.38 23.45
C GLU A 296 -2.15 8.27 22.67
N TYR A 297 -3.42 8.27 23.04
CA TYR A 297 -4.42 9.08 22.37
C TYR A 297 -4.21 10.59 22.63
N ASP A 298 -3.99 10.97 23.89
CA ASP A 298 -3.77 12.36 24.29
C ASP A 298 -2.46 12.89 23.67
N ARG A 299 -1.41 12.05 23.62
CA ARG A 299 -0.16 12.34 22.91
C ARG A 299 -0.37 12.58 21.43
N ASN A 300 -1.19 11.76 20.76
CA ASN A 300 -1.53 11.96 19.35
C ASN A 300 -2.32 13.26 19.13
N GLN A 301 -3.21 13.64 20.06
CA GLN A 301 -3.91 14.93 20.01
C GLN A 301 -2.95 16.11 20.24
N PHE A 302 -2.00 15.97 21.16
CA PHE A 302 -0.96 16.97 21.39
C PHE A 302 -0.18 17.25 20.09
N TYR A 303 0.39 16.22 19.46
CA TYR A 303 1.10 16.38 18.18
C TYR A 303 0.23 16.96 17.07
N ARG A 304 -1.04 16.56 16.99
CA ARG A 304 -1.97 17.13 16.02
C ARG A 304 -2.17 18.63 16.24
N ASN A 305 -2.37 19.05 17.48
CA ASN A 305 -2.62 20.46 17.82
C ASN A 305 -1.39 21.32 17.54
N GLU A 306 -0.20 20.87 17.94
CA GLU A 306 1.08 21.50 17.61
C GLU A 306 1.26 21.71 16.10
N ALA A 307 0.99 20.65 15.31
CA ALA A 307 1.09 20.72 13.87
C ALA A 307 0.09 21.70 13.25
N LEU A 308 -1.16 21.69 13.71
CA LEU A 308 -2.20 22.61 13.22
C LEU A 308 -1.90 24.06 13.58
N GLU A 309 -1.37 24.31 14.75
CA GLU A 309 -0.93 25.64 15.16
C GLU A 309 0.22 26.11 14.29
N TYR A 310 1.24 25.25 14.07
CA TYR A 310 2.35 25.55 13.19
C TYR A 310 1.87 25.87 11.75
N ILE A 311 0.97 25.09 11.20
CA ILE A 311 0.40 25.30 9.86
C ILE A 311 -0.33 26.65 9.77
N ARG A 312 -1.10 27.00 10.80
CA ARG A 312 -1.86 28.28 10.85
C ARG A 312 -0.94 29.49 10.97
N THR A 313 0.12 29.39 11.76
CA THR A 313 1.05 30.50 12.00
C THR A 313 2.12 30.63 10.92
N HIS A 314 2.44 29.54 10.17
CA HIS A 314 3.46 29.50 9.13
C HIS A 314 2.92 28.97 7.78
N PRO A 315 1.87 29.57 7.19
CA PRO A 315 1.21 29.03 6.00
C PRO A 315 2.14 28.99 4.77
N ARG A 316 3.06 29.94 4.63
CA ARG A 316 4.05 29.93 3.53
C ARG A 316 5.01 28.73 3.63
N HIS A 317 5.48 28.42 4.84
CA HIS A 317 6.35 27.25 5.07
C HIS A 317 5.59 25.95 4.80
N TYR A 318 4.34 25.85 5.27
CA TYR A 318 3.48 24.69 4.97
C TYR A 318 3.28 24.48 3.45
N MET A 319 3.02 25.54 2.70
CA MET A 319 2.90 25.44 1.24
C MET A 319 4.20 24.97 0.58
N MET A 320 5.35 25.49 1.03
CA MET A 320 6.65 25.04 0.54
C MET A 320 6.90 23.55 0.87
N LEU A 321 6.61 23.11 2.09
CA LEU A 321 6.71 21.69 2.48
C LEU A 321 5.76 20.81 1.65
N THR A 322 4.55 21.29 1.38
CA THR A 322 3.56 20.59 0.55
C THR A 322 4.04 20.44 -0.89
N ALA A 323 4.63 21.49 -1.47
CA ALA A 323 5.24 21.43 -2.79
C ALA A 323 6.44 20.47 -2.84
N LYS A 324 7.31 20.48 -1.81
CA LYS A 324 8.41 19.51 -1.68
C LYS A 324 7.88 18.08 -1.59
N ARG A 325 6.84 17.82 -0.79
CA ARG A 325 6.20 16.50 -0.65
C ARG A 325 5.61 16.02 -1.96
N LEU A 326 4.94 16.89 -2.72
CA LEU A 326 4.43 16.55 -4.05
C LEU A 326 5.59 16.17 -4.99
N TRP A 327 6.68 16.93 -4.97
CA TRP A 327 7.89 16.61 -5.73
C TRP A 327 8.49 15.28 -5.32
N TYR A 328 8.66 15.01 -4.01
CA TYR A 328 9.21 13.77 -3.48
C TYR A 328 8.30 12.57 -3.73
N PHE A 329 6.98 12.78 -3.83
CA PHE A 329 6.06 11.72 -4.21
C PHE A 329 6.23 11.28 -5.65
N VAL A 330 6.43 12.22 -6.57
CA VAL A 330 6.59 11.94 -8.01
C VAL A 330 8.05 11.64 -8.38
N TRP A 331 9.01 12.20 -7.64
CA TRP A 331 10.43 12.07 -7.90
C TRP A 331 11.14 11.31 -6.78
N PHE A 332 12.38 11.66 -6.47
CA PHE A 332 13.15 11.04 -5.39
C PHE A 332 13.09 11.90 -4.14
N ASP A 333 12.92 11.23 -2.99
CA ASP A 333 13.10 11.82 -1.68
C ASP A 333 14.61 11.87 -1.35
N PRO A 334 15.25 13.04 -1.34
CA PRO A 334 16.69 13.15 -1.10
C PRO A 334 17.09 12.83 0.34
N THR A 335 16.15 12.86 1.28
CA THR A 335 16.38 12.55 2.69
C THR A 335 16.52 11.05 2.94
N HIS A 336 15.99 10.20 2.04
CA HIS A 336 15.97 8.77 2.24
C HIS A 336 17.20 8.08 1.61
N PRO A 337 17.84 7.11 2.29
CA PRO A 337 19.01 6.38 1.76
C PRO A 337 18.78 5.70 0.40
N LEU A 338 17.57 5.26 0.11
CA LEU A 338 17.21 4.69 -1.20
C LEU A 338 17.47 5.65 -2.36
N ALA A 339 17.37 6.97 -2.14
CA ALA A 339 17.68 7.95 -3.18
C ALA A 339 19.15 7.94 -3.62
N LYS A 340 20.07 7.38 -2.80
CA LYS A 340 21.48 7.18 -3.14
C LYS A 340 21.73 5.87 -3.88
N ASN A 341 20.79 4.92 -3.85
CA ASN A 341 20.92 3.62 -4.50
C ASN A 341 20.72 3.74 -6.01
N ARG A 342 21.74 3.36 -6.79
CA ARG A 342 21.74 3.47 -8.26
C ARG A 342 20.68 2.57 -8.92
N ILE A 343 20.48 1.36 -8.41
CA ILE A 343 19.49 0.40 -8.95
C ILE A 343 18.08 0.97 -8.74
N TYR A 344 17.79 1.43 -7.55
CA TYR A 344 16.51 2.06 -7.22
C TYR A 344 16.23 3.26 -8.13
N ARG A 345 17.21 4.17 -8.30
CA ARG A 345 17.04 5.34 -9.18
C ARG A 345 16.84 4.94 -10.63
N ALA A 346 17.69 4.06 -11.17
CA ALA A 346 17.62 3.64 -12.57
C ALA A 346 16.30 2.90 -12.88
N SER A 347 15.86 1.99 -12.00
CA SER A 347 14.61 1.26 -12.17
C SER A 347 13.39 2.20 -12.13
N TYR A 348 13.37 3.18 -11.22
CA TYR A 348 12.28 4.14 -11.14
C TYR A 348 12.26 5.11 -12.35
N MET A 349 13.43 5.58 -12.81
CA MET A 349 13.51 6.39 -14.03
C MET A 349 13.01 5.62 -15.25
N LEU A 350 13.44 4.35 -15.41
CA LEU A 350 12.95 3.49 -16.48
C LEU A 350 11.43 3.29 -16.40
N LEU A 351 10.91 3.08 -15.17
CA LEU A 351 9.48 2.97 -14.94
C LEU A 351 8.73 4.22 -15.43
N LEU A 352 9.19 5.43 -15.09
CA LEU A 352 8.56 6.68 -15.54
C LEU A 352 8.65 6.86 -17.06
N ILE A 353 9.83 6.56 -17.67
CA ILE A 353 10.03 6.64 -19.13
C ILE A 353 9.04 5.74 -19.86
N LEU A 354 8.74 4.56 -19.35
CA LEU A 354 7.78 3.63 -19.95
C LEU A 354 6.33 3.94 -19.57
N ALA A 355 6.06 4.35 -18.31
CA ALA A 355 4.70 4.60 -17.85
C ALA A 355 4.04 5.79 -18.55
N ILE A 356 4.79 6.89 -18.81
CA ILE A 356 4.22 8.08 -19.46
C ILE A 356 3.66 7.77 -20.86
N PRO A 357 4.42 7.13 -21.80
CA PRO A 357 3.86 6.70 -23.07
C PRO A 357 2.69 5.73 -22.91
N GLY A 358 2.75 4.83 -21.92
CA GLY A 358 1.66 3.89 -21.63
C GLY A 358 0.37 4.59 -21.22
N ILE A 359 0.44 5.59 -20.35
CA ILE A 359 -0.70 6.42 -19.96
C ILE A 359 -1.28 7.12 -21.21
N VAL A 360 -0.44 7.71 -22.04
CA VAL A 360 -0.88 8.37 -23.29
C VAL A 360 -1.59 7.39 -24.22
N GLN A 361 -1.06 6.17 -24.38
CA GLN A 361 -1.69 5.14 -25.22
C GLN A 361 -3.01 4.65 -24.62
N ALA A 362 -3.07 4.41 -23.32
CA ALA A 362 -4.30 4.01 -22.62
C ALA A 362 -5.39 5.09 -22.74
N ALA A 363 -5.01 6.37 -22.60
CA ALA A 363 -5.93 7.51 -22.74
C ALA A 363 -6.44 7.64 -24.18
N ARG A 364 -5.56 7.57 -25.19
CA ARG A 364 -5.94 7.63 -26.62
C ARG A 364 -6.87 6.48 -27.00
N ALA A 365 -6.63 5.28 -26.43
CA ALA A 365 -7.48 4.10 -26.64
C ALA A 365 -8.78 4.16 -25.81
N ARG A 366 -9.02 5.21 -25.01
CA ARG A 366 -10.15 5.33 -24.05
C ARG A 366 -10.26 4.15 -23.08
N LYS A 367 -9.10 3.57 -22.71
CA LYS A 367 -8.97 2.45 -21.77
C LYS A 367 -8.34 2.85 -20.43
N LEU A 368 -8.07 4.14 -20.22
CA LEU A 368 -7.62 4.64 -18.92
C LEU A 368 -8.82 4.63 -17.96
N ASP A 369 -8.83 3.68 -17.03
CA ASP A 369 -9.95 3.51 -16.10
C ASP A 369 -9.95 4.61 -15.04
N ALA A 370 -11.14 5.17 -14.76
CA ALA A 370 -11.33 6.23 -13.79
C ALA A 370 -10.88 5.82 -12.38
N ALA A 371 -11.05 4.54 -11.99
CA ALA A 371 -10.63 4.08 -10.67
C ALA A 371 -9.12 4.24 -10.45
N LEU A 372 -8.27 4.02 -11.47
CA LEU A 372 -6.83 4.22 -11.35
C LEU A 372 -6.47 5.68 -11.15
N VAL A 373 -7.13 6.58 -11.91
CA VAL A 373 -6.90 8.03 -11.81
C VAL A 373 -7.35 8.55 -10.45
N ILE A 374 -8.54 8.16 -10.01
CA ILE A 374 -9.10 8.55 -8.70
C ILE A 374 -8.23 8.01 -7.56
N ALA A 375 -7.78 6.75 -7.65
CA ALA A 375 -6.90 6.18 -6.65
C ALA A 375 -5.56 6.92 -6.57
N PHE A 376 -4.94 7.21 -7.70
CA PHE A 376 -3.67 7.97 -7.74
C PHE A 376 -3.84 9.36 -7.11
N ALA A 377 -4.90 10.08 -7.49
CA ALA A 377 -5.25 11.37 -6.89
C ALA A 377 -5.53 11.24 -5.37
N GLY A 378 -6.23 10.18 -4.96
CA GLY A 378 -6.51 9.89 -3.56
C GLY A 378 -5.23 9.67 -2.73
N PHE A 379 -4.23 8.98 -3.27
CA PHE A 379 -2.92 8.84 -2.62
C PHE A 379 -2.19 10.18 -2.47
N LEU A 380 -2.25 11.04 -3.49
CA LEU A 380 -1.70 12.40 -3.38
C LEU A 380 -2.40 13.21 -2.28
N LEU A 381 -3.74 13.19 -2.26
CA LEU A 381 -4.54 13.92 -1.28
C LEU A 381 -4.34 13.40 0.16
N LEU A 382 -4.09 12.10 0.32
CA LEU A 382 -3.87 11.53 1.65
C LEU A 382 -2.49 11.89 2.22
N TYR A 383 -1.43 11.79 1.41
CA TYR A 383 -0.07 11.85 1.93
C TYR A 383 0.60 13.21 1.77
N VAL A 384 0.38 13.92 0.65
CA VAL A 384 1.07 15.20 0.37
C VAL A 384 0.79 16.29 1.41
N PRO A 385 -0.42 16.45 1.97
CA PRO A 385 -0.65 17.43 3.03
C PRO A 385 0.00 17.07 4.38
N VAL A 386 0.33 15.81 4.59
CA VAL A 386 0.75 15.27 5.89
C VAL A 386 2.25 15.01 5.93
N ILE A 387 2.72 13.98 5.27
CA ILE A 387 4.12 13.53 5.25
C ILE A 387 4.35 12.58 4.07
N ILE A 388 5.55 12.55 3.51
CA ILE A 388 5.92 11.59 2.46
C ILE A 388 6.97 10.61 2.97
N LEU A 389 6.73 9.33 2.69
CA LEU A 389 7.66 8.23 2.88
C LEU A 389 7.76 7.42 1.58
N PRO A 390 8.91 6.87 1.20
CA PRO A 390 9.04 6.08 -0.03
C PRO A 390 8.00 4.95 -0.14
N ARG A 391 7.70 4.27 0.96
CA ARG A 391 6.70 3.19 1.05
C ARG A 391 5.26 3.63 0.69
N TYR A 392 4.93 4.92 0.73
CA TYR A 392 3.60 5.41 0.35
C TYR A 392 3.35 5.38 -1.16
N ARG A 393 4.42 5.27 -1.97
CA ARG A 393 4.35 5.15 -3.42
C ARG A 393 4.15 3.73 -3.94
N ILE A 394 4.25 2.72 -3.06
CA ILE A 394 4.31 1.32 -3.49
C ILE A 394 3.07 0.88 -4.28
N VAL A 395 1.87 1.31 -3.89
CA VAL A 395 0.64 1.02 -4.65
C VAL A 395 0.51 1.91 -5.89
N PRO A 396 0.72 3.24 -5.85
CA PRO A 396 0.87 4.05 -7.06
C PRO A 396 1.86 3.50 -8.09
N MET A 397 2.99 2.92 -7.65
CA MET A 397 3.94 2.27 -8.58
C MET A 397 3.36 1.05 -9.29
N MET A 398 2.43 0.30 -8.67
CA MET A 398 1.70 -0.76 -9.37
C MET A 398 0.92 -0.23 -10.58
N PHE A 399 0.30 0.93 -10.45
CA PHE A 399 -0.41 1.58 -11.56
C PHE A 399 0.57 2.02 -12.66
N LEU A 400 1.74 2.53 -12.29
CA LEU A 400 2.79 2.87 -13.24
C LEU A 400 3.37 1.63 -13.94
N LEU A 401 3.56 0.50 -13.24
CA LEU A 401 4.00 -0.77 -13.82
C LEU A 401 2.99 -1.31 -14.83
N LEU A 402 1.69 -1.20 -14.54
CA LEU A 402 0.64 -1.55 -15.49
C LEU A 402 0.71 -0.67 -16.74
N MET A 403 0.88 0.64 -16.58
CA MET A 403 1.02 1.55 -17.72
C MET A 403 2.31 1.33 -18.52
N ALA A 404 3.42 1.05 -17.85
CA ALA A 404 4.66 0.66 -18.51
C ALA A 404 4.47 -0.61 -19.36
N SER A 405 3.71 -1.58 -18.87
CA SER A 405 3.36 -2.80 -19.62
C SER A 405 2.55 -2.51 -20.89
N VAL A 406 1.67 -1.49 -20.85
CA VAL A 406 0.95 -1.00 -22.04
C VAL A 406 1.92 -0.40 -23.07
N ALA A 407 2.90 0.38 -22.62
CA ALA A 407 3.90 0.97 -23.50
C ALA A 407 4.78 -0.11 -24.16
N VAL A 408 5.23 -1.09 -23.37
CA VAL A 408 6.05 -2.20 -23.89
C VAL A 408 5.29 -3.01 -24.94
N ASP A 409 4.02 -3.35 -24.69
CA ASP A 409 3.18 -4.03 -25.70
C ASP A 409 3.05 -3.18 -26.99
N TRP A 410 2.82 -1.89 -26.87
CA TRP A 410 2.73 -0.98 -28.01
C TRP A 410 4.03 -0.94 -28.83
N ILE A 411 5.20 -0.88 -28.19
CA ILE A 411 6.52 -0.91 -28.86
C ILE A 411 6.69 -2.23 -29.60
N ILE A 412 6.40 -3.37 -28.94
CA ILE A 412 6.50 -4.70 -29.57
C ILE A 412 5.60 -4.80 -30.81
N GLN A 413 4.35 -4.34 -30.73
CA GLN A 413 3.41 -4.38 -31.84
C GLN A 413 3.89 -3.54 -33.04
N ARG A 414 4.45 -2.36 -32.79
CA ARG A 414 5.00 -1.50 -33.86
C ARG A 414 6.21 -2.12 -34.52
N TYR A 415 7.10 -2.72 -33.76
CA TYR A 415 8.28 -3.43 -34.28
C TYR A 415 7.87 -4.57 -35.20
N LEU A 416 6.95 -5.43 -34.76
CA LEU A 416 6.44 -6.55 -35.54
C LEU A 416 5.71 -6.10 -36.83
N ALA A 417 4.92 -5.03 -36.75
CA ALA A 417 4.25 -4.46 -37.91
C ALA A 417 5.23 -3.86 -38.92
N GLY A 418 6.34 -3.28 -38.44
CA GLY A 418 7.41 -2.76 -39.30
C GLY A 418 8.16 -3.88 -40.05
N GLN A 419 8.38 -5.03 -39.42
CA GLN A 419 8.99 -6.20 -40.07
C GLN A 419 8.08 -6.77 -41.16
N ARG A 420 6.77 -6.94 -40.89
CA ARG A 420 5.80 -7.46 -41.89
C ARG A 420 5.62 -6.58 -43.12
N ARG A 421 6.01 -5.29 -43.07
CA ARG A 421 6.00 -4.40 -44.25
C ARG A 421 7.29 -4.47 -45.06
N ARG A 422 8.33 -5.11 -44.53
CA ARG A 422 9.63 -5.25 -45.21
C ARG A 422 9.82 -6.64 -45.86
N THR A 423 8.96 -7.59 -45.50
CA THR A 423 8.79 -8.91 -46.15
C THR A 423 7.62 -8.86 -47.12
#